data_b0732de2ee405e48b86a34585692aef3
#
_entry.id   b0732de2ee405e48b86a34585692aef3
#
_cell.length_a   1.000
_cell.length_b   1.000
_cell.length_c   1.000
_cell.angle_alpha   90.00
_cell.angle_beta   90.00
_cell.angle_gamma   90.00
#
_symmetry.space_group_name_H-M   'P 1'
#
loop_
_entity.id
_entity.type
_entity.pdbx_description
1 polymer ?
#
loop_
_entity_poly.entity_id
_entity_poly.type
_entity_poly.pdbx_seq_one_letter_code
_entity_poly.pdbx_strand_id
1 'polypeptide(L)'
;GKRINVILPNGTSSTLVDGVAGIQKACFFVKGHPEFSGGGSLTLTGNTKHAFASNEYTLFKTDFGGLHVAGAKSDAMHIGQYFKMKGGKFTAANVMGDGIDVEATKNATDEHNGQAFIEGGSITLDVAADDVKGIKCDSMMTISGGSIDLTVSGLGTKGISAGTDLLVQTGTAAAPSIKMAVTGTTYMPGDATLESKCRGIKVKGNFTFNGGNINISATGKKSKAISVDGIYTYKSGSINCKVNASNT
;
A
#
# COMPACT_ATOMS: atom_id res chain seq x y z
N GLY A 1 15.40 -4.42 16.80
CA GLY A 1 16.42 -3.44 16.37
C GLY A 1 16.30 -2.10 17.09
N LYS A 2 17.00 -1.09 16.57
CA LYS A 2 16.97 0.26 17.16
C LYS A 2 15.98 1.14 16.43
N ARG A 3 15.26 1.98 17.17
CA ARG A 3 14.47 3.07 16.62
C ARG A 3 15.38 4.12 15.97
N ILE A 4 15.02 4.53 14.77
CA ILE A 4 15.67 5.60 14.01
C ILE A 4 14.63 6.70 13.79
N ASN A 5 14.86 7.87 14.37
CA ASN A 5 14.01 9.04 14.09
C ASN A 5 14.49 9.70 12.80
N VAL A 6 13.64 9.75 11.79
CA VAL A 6 13.84 10.47 10.53
C VAL A 6 13.03 11.76 10.61
N ILE A 7 13.70 12.87 10.82
CA ILE A 7 13.05 14.17 11.01
C ILE A 7 13.29 15.02 9.77
N LEU A 8 12.23 15.42 9.10
CA LEU A 8 12.26 16.32 7.95
C LEU A 8 11.76 17.70 8.42
N PRO A 9 12.65 18.68 8.60
CA PRO A 9 12.23 20.00 9.09
C PRO A 9 11.17 20.65 8.20
N ASN A 10 10.28 21.42 8.80
CA ASN A 10 9.21 22.12 8.07
C ASN A 10 9.78 23.00 6.93
N GLY A 11 9.13 22.98 5.78
CA GLY A 11 9.53 23.75 4.61
C GLY A 11 10.76 23.21 3.86
N THR A 12 11.31 22.07 4.29
CA THR A 12 12.43 21.42 3.58
C THR A 12 11.95 20.37 2.59
N SER A 13 12.73 20.20 1.51
CA SER A 13 12.56 19.12 0.54
C SER A 13 13.92 18.48 0.29
N SER A 14 14.00 17.16 0.47
CA SER A 14 15.21 16.37 0.26
C SER A 14 14.98 15.33 -0.83
N THR A 15 16.04 15.00 -1.58
CA THR A 15 15.98 14.00 -2.65
C THR A 15 17.15 13.02 -2.49
N LEU A 16 16.84 11.73 -2.56
CA LEU A 16 17.83 10.65 -2.61
C LEU A 16 17.60 9.82 -3.89
N VAL A 17 18.68 9.52 -4.59
CA VAL A 17 18.68 8.70 -5.80
C VAL A 17 19.85 7.74 -5.70
N ASP A 18 19.62 6.44 -5.82
CA ASP A 18 20.72 5.48 -5.84
C ASP A 18 21.26 5.24 -7.26
N GLY A 19 22.48 4.70 -7.32
CA GLY A 19 23.13 4.38 -8.60
C GLY A 19 22.54 3.12 -9.23
N VAL A 20 22.54 3.08 -10.57
CA VAL A 20 21.94 1.99 -11.37
C VAL A 20 22.71 0.66 -11.31
N ALA A 21 23.96 0.66 -10.89
CA ALA A 21 24.85 -0.51 -10.83
C ALA A 21 25.09 -1.03 -9.40
N GLY A 22 24.26 -0.62 -8.45
CA GLY A 22 24.41 -1.02 -7.04
C GLY A 22 23.83 -2.40 -6.73
N ILE A 23 24.16 -2.90 -5.54
CA ILE A 23 23.62 -4.15 -4.97
C ILE A 23 22.80 -3.89 -3.71
N GLN A 24 22.55 -2.64 -3.39
CA GLN A 24 21.82 -2.22 -2.20
C GLN A 24 20.36 -2.65 -2.25
N LYS A 25 19.79 -2.91 -1.07
CA LYS A 25 18.39 -3.34 -0.96
C LYS A 25 17.39 -2.24 -1.31
N ALA A 26 17.75 -0.98 -1.05
CA ALA A 26 16.93 0.18 -1.33
C ALA A 26 17.78 1.45 -1.45
N CYS A 27 17.25 2.47 -2.11
CA CYS A 27 17.83 3.81 -2.11
C CYS A 27 17.96 4.37 -0.69
N PHE A 28 16.93 4.17 0.14
CA PHE A 28 16.99 4.46 1.57
C PHE A 28 16.64 3.19 2.37
N PHE A 29 17.65 2.60 2.97
CA PHE A 29 17.52 1.36 3.75
C PHE A 29 17.79 1.56 5.24
N VAL A 30 16.88 1.07 6.09
CA VAL A 30 16.98 1.11 7.56
C VAL A 30 16.92 -0.31 8.12
N LYS A 31 17.97 -0.75 8.81
CA LYS A 31 18.00 -2.08 9.45
C LYS A 31 17.05 -2.22 10.63
N GLY A 32 16.74 -1.13 11.33
CA GLY A 32 15.81 -1.10 12.46
C GLY A 32 14.43 -0.60 12.05
N HIS A 33 13.77 0.10 12.98
CA HIS A 33 12.44 0.63 12.79
C HIS A 33 12.45 2.18 12.69
N PRO A 34 12.26 2.72 11.47
CA PRO A 34 12.20 4.16 11.26
C PRO A 34 10.86 4.77 11.65
N GLU A 35 10.93 5.92 12.33
CA GLU A 35 9.80 6.77 12.63
C GLU A 35 10.01 8.13 11.95
N PHE A 36 9.13 8.45 10.99
CA PHE A 36 9.18 9.69 10.21
C PHE A 36 8.34 10.78 10.87
N SER A 37 8.87 12.00 10.95
CA SER A 37 8.22 13.17 11.53
C SER A 37 8.73 14.47 10.91
N GLY A 38 8.08 15.59 11.25
CA GLY A 38 8.36 16.92 10.74
C GLY A 38 7.68 17.19 9.39
N GLY A 39 7.36 18.45 9.12
CA GLY A 39 6.52 18.86 7.98
C GLY A 39 7.24 18.99 6.63
N GLY A 40 8.52 18.58 6.55
CA GLY A 40 9.26 18.52 5.29
C GLY A 40 8.90 17.31 4.42
N SER A 41 9.51 17.21 3.24
CA SER A 41 9.28 16.13 2.28
C SER A 41 10.57 15.44 1.87
N LEU A 42 10.46 14.15 1.53
CA LEU A 42 11.54 13.34 1.00
C LEU A 42 11.11 12.71 -0.33
N THR A 43 11.93 12.87 -1.36
CA THR A 43 11.76 12.20 -2.65
C THR A 43 12.80 11.11 -2.80
N LEU A 44 12.37 9.90 -3.19
CA LEU A 44 13.23 8.74 -3.41
C LEU A 44 13.13 8.22 -4.84
N THR A 45 14.26 7.77 -5.39
CA THR A 45 14.32 6.99 -6.63
C THR A 45 15.18 5.75 -6.42
N GLY A 46 14.58 4.57 -6.48
CA GLY A 46 15.24 3.27 -6.32
C GLY A 46 15.64 2.69 -7.69
N ASN A 47 16.83 3.03 -8.18
CA ASN A 47 17.33 2.54 -9.47
C ASN A 47 17.89 1.11 -9.40
N THR A 48 18.16 0.61 -8.20
CA THR A 48 18.72 -0.74 -7.99
C THR A 48 17.63 -1.74 -7.61
N LYS A 49 16.80 -1.41 -6.63
CA LYS A 49 15.72 -2.29 -6.13
C LYS A 49 14.55 -1.45 -5.58
N HIS A 50 14.34 -1.45 -4.24
CA HIS A 50 13.28 -0.65 -3.61
C HIS A 50 13.68 0.82 -3.51
N ALA A 51 12.71 1.73 -3.47
CA ALA A 51 13.02 3.12 -3.14
C ALA A 51 13.28 3.27 -1.64
N PHE A 52 12.44 2.68 -0.81
CA PHE A 52 12.60 2.61 0.65
C PHE A 52 12.51 1.16 1.13
N ALA A 53 13.31 0.80 2.13
CA ALA A 53 13.12 -0.47 2.83
C ALA A 53 13.50 -0.38 4.31
N SER A 54 12.79 -1.15 5.17
CA SER A 54 13.15 -1.38 6.57
C SER A 54 13.05 -2.86 6.91
N ASN A 55 13.90 -3.33 7.83
CA ASN A 55 13.81 -4.71 8.32
C ASN A 55 12.73 -4.90 9.39
N GLU A 56 12.31 -3.82 10.03
CA GLU A 56 11.32 -3.79 11.08
C GLU A 56 10.23 -2.78 10.74
N TYR A 57 9.35 -2.44 11.68
CA TYR A 57 8.23 -1.55 11.40
C TYR A 57 8.64 -0.18 10.88
N THR A 58 7.73 0.43 10.14
CA THR A 58 7.82 1.83 9.71
C THR A 58 6.62 2.60 10.24
N LEU A 59 6.87 3.75 10.86
CA LEU A 59 5.84 4.64 11.39
C LEU A 59 5.93 6.02 10.71
N PHE A 60 4.83 6.49 10.13
CA PHE A 60 4.61 7.89 9.76
C PHE A 60 3.80 8.58 10.85
N LYS A 61 4.42 9.56 11.54
CA LYS A 61 3.76 10.32 12.63
C LYS A 61 2.74 11.32 12.07
N THR A 62 1.91 11.87 12.93
CA THR A 62 0.84 12.81 12.57
C THR A 62 1.36 14.11 11.95
N ASP A 63 2.55 14.53 12.33
CA ASP A 63 3.23 15.74 11.87
C ASP A 63 4.17 15.51 10.66
N PHE A 64 4.22 14.29 10.13
CA PHE A 64 5.04 13.99 8.96
C PHE A 64 4.50 14.67 7.70
N GLY A 65 5.35 15.40 6.96
CA GLY A 65 4.97 16.09 5.73
C GLY A 65 4.74 15.12 4.57
N GLY A 66 5.76 14.38 4.15
CA GLY A 66 5.53 13.38 3.12
C GLY A 66 6.76 12.66 2.57
N LEU A 67 6.46 11.50 1.97
CA LEU A 67 7.38 10.68 1.18
C LEU A 67 6.84 10.57 -0.24
N HIS A 68 7.66 10.90 -1.22
CA HIS A 68 7.38 10.75 -2.63
C HIS A 68 8.36 9.76 -3.26
N VAL A 69 7.86 8.72 -3.90
CA VAL A 69 8.67 7.78 -4.70
C VAL A 69 8.47 8.12 -6.16
N ALA A 70 9.51 8.65 -6.80
CA ALA A 70 9.49 9.02 -8.22
C ALA A 70 9.68 7.80 -9.15
N GLY A 71 10.23 6.71 -8.62
CA GLY A 71 10.38 5.44 -9.31
C GLY A 71 11.09 4.40 -8.45
N ALA A 72 10.85 3.12 -8.73
CA ALA A 72 11.55 2.00 -8.10
C ALA A 72 11.61 0.80 -9.05
N LYS A 73 12.73 0.07 -9.04
CA LYS A 73 12.89 -1.19 -9.80
C LYS A 73 12.18 -2.38 -9.15
N SER A 74 11.78 -2.25 -7.90
CA SER A 74 10.92 -3.15 -7.15
C SER A 74 9.89 -2.30 -6.41
N ASP A 75 9.67 -2.51 -5.11
CA ASP A 75 8.63 -1.82 -4.36
C ASP A 75 8.97 -0.35 -4.06
N ALA A 76 7.97 0.48 -3.98
CA ALA A 76 8.17 1.84 -3.49
C ALA A 76 8.56 1.83 -2.01
N MET A 77 7.85 1.03 -1.19
CA MET A 77 8.18 0.78 0.21
C MET A 77 8.12 -0.72 0.49
N HIS A 78 9.24 -1.28 0.99
CA HIS A 78 9.33 -2.66 1.45
C HIS A 78 9.61 -2.68 2.95
N ILE A 79 8.67 -3.17 3.73
CA ILE A 79 8.64 -3.01 5.18
C ILE A 79 8.53 -4.38 5.84
N GLY A 80 9.50 -4.73 6.68
CA GLY A 80 9.38 -5.85 7.58
C GLY A 80 8.49 -5.53 8.78
N GLN A 81 7.90 -6.52 9.40
CA GLN A 81 7.08 -6.48 10.60
C GLN A 81 5.73 -5.77 10.43
N TYR A 82 5.63 -4.44 10.51
CA TYR A 82 4.38 -3.72 10.28
C TYR A 82 4.56 -2.30 9.76
N PHE A 83 3.51 -1.78 9.14
CA PHE A 83 3.41 -0.38 8.74
C PHE A 83 2.30 0.34 9.52
N LYS A 84 2.60 1.54 10.02
CA LYS A 84 1.61 2.42 10.64
C LYS A 84 1.72 3.83 10.08
N MET A 85 0.61 4.35 9.55
CA MET A 85 0.51 5.72 9.04
C MET A 85 -0.53 6.50 9.85
N LYS A 86 -0.07 7.48 10.64
CA LYS A 86 -0.92 8.38 11.43
C LYS A 86 -1.17 9.71 10.74
N GLY A 87 -0.33 10.08 9.79
CA GLY A 87 -0.41 11.33 9.03
C GLY A 87 0.59 11.36 7.88
N GLY A 88 0.75 12.53 7.28
CA GLY A 88 1.63 12.75 6.16
C GLY A 88 1.03 12.37 4.80
N LYS A 89 1.84 12.54 3.77
CA LYS A 89 1.47 12.21 2.39
C LYS A 89 2.43 11.17 1.83
N PHE A 90 1.90 10.08 1.30
CA PHE A 90 2.67 9.10 0.54
C PHE A 90 2.20 9.08 -0.92
N THR A 91 3.14 9.26 -1.85
CA THR A 91 2.85 9.15 -3.28
C THR A 91 3.89 8.30 -3.97
N ALA A 92 3.49 7.46 -4.92
CA ALA A 92 4.42 6.69 -5.74
C ALA A 92 3.91 6.54 -7.19
N ALA A 93 4.86 6.64 -8.12
CA ALA A 93 4.66 6.40 -9.54
C ALA A 93 5.91 5.72 -10.13
N ASN A 94 5.78 5.11 -11.32
CA ASN A 94 6.87 4.42 -12.01
C ASN A 94 7.52 3.31 -11.15
N VAL A 95 6.71 2.58 -10.41
CA VAL A 95 7.14 1.50 -9.52
C VAL A 95 6.90 0.16 -10.21
N MET A 96 7.91 -0.69 -10.26
CA MET A 96 7.86 -1.99 -10.95
C MET A 96 7.44 -3.13 -10.02
N GLY A 97 7.41 -2.91 -8.71
CA GLY A 97 6.89 -3.80 -7.67
C GLY A 97 5.67 -3.25 -6.96
N ASP A 98 5.46 -3.65 -5.73
CA ASP A 98 4.34 -3.19 -4.92
C ASP A 98 4.51 -1.71 -4.47
N GLY A 99 3.43 -0.98 -4.31
CA GLY A 99 3.49 0.38 -3.79
C GLY A 99 3.91 0.40 -2.32
N ILE A 100 3.21 -0.34 -1.48
CA ILE A 100 3.57 -0.61 -0.08
C ILE A 100 3.49 -2.12 0.11
N ASP A 101 4.61 -2.76 0.41
CA ASP A 101 4.72 -4.17 0.75
C ASP A 101 5.09 -4.33 2.22
N VAL A 102 4.20 -4.92 3.01
CA VAL A 102 4.42 -5.20 4.43
C VAL A 102 4.53 -6.71 4.62
N GLU A 103 5.76 -7.17 4.88
CA GLU A 103 6.05 -8.58 5.08
C GLU A 103 6.07 -8.95 6.57
N ALA A 104 5.60 -10.16 6.86
CA ALA A 104 5.79 -10.74 8.17
C ALA A 104 7.26 -11.13 8.40
N THR A 105 7.77 -10.88 9.59
CA THR A 105 9.07 -11.38 10.02
C THR A 105 9.03 -12.89 10.25
N LYS A 106 10.18 -13.52 10.33
CA LYS A 106 10.30 -14.97 10.64
C LYS A 106 9.83 -15.33 12.05
N ASN A 107 9.83 -14.35 12.97
CA ASN A 107 9.37 -14.56 14.34
C ASN A 107 7.86 -14.24 14.43
N ALA A 108 7.04 -15.28 14.46
CA ALA A 108 5.59 -15.14 14.50
C ALA A 108 5.05 -14.41 15.75
N THR A 109 5.86 -14.25 16.80
CA THR A 109 5.47 -13.55 18.03
C THR A 109 5.80 -12.05 18.02
N ASP A 110 6.40 -11.54 16.95
CA ASP A 110 6.66 -10.11 16.83
C ASP A 110 5.32 -9.33 16.84
N GLU A 111 5.33 -8.20 17.55
CA GLU A 111 4.16 -7.35 17.67
C GLU A 111 3.66 -6.90 16.29
N HIS A 112 2.36 -7.02 16.03
CA HIS A 112 1.71 -6.61 14.77
C HIS A 112 2.33 -7.22 13.50
N ASN A 113 2.88 -8.42 13.61
CA ASN A 113 3.66 -9.04 12.54
C ASN A 113 2.88 -9.16 11.21
N GLY A 114 3.41 -8.57 10.14
CA GLY A 114 2.81 -8.52 8.82
C GLY A 114 1.57 -7.62 8.70
N GLN A 115 1.29 -6.74 9.67
CA GLN A 115 0.08 -5.91 9.68
C GLN A 115 0.31 -4.51 9.08
N ALA A 116 -0.77 -3.92 8.57
CA ALA A 116 -0.77 -2.52 8.13
C ALA A 116 -1.89 -1.73 8.81
N PHE A 117 -1.55 -0.52 9.30
CA PHE A 117 -2.48 0.39 9.97
C PHE A 117 -2.46 1.74 9.28
N ILE A 118 -3.59 2.17 8.71
CA ILE A 118 -3.78 3.49 8.13
C ILE A 118 -4.79 4.24 8.99
N GLU A 119 -4.27 5.12 9.83
CA GLU A 119 -5.03 5.88 10.82
C GLU A 119 -5.27 7.33 10.37
N GLY A 120 -4.51 7.81 9.37
CA GLY A 120 -4.62 9.17 8.82
C GLY A 120 -3.68 9.41 7.66
N GLY A 121 -3.60 10.67 7.20
CA GLY A 121 -2.77 11.05 6.07
C GLY A 121 -3.40 10.76 4.71
N SER A 122 -2.58 10.78 3.65
CA SER A 122 -3.02 10.49 2.30
C SER A 122 -2.05 9.58 1.55
N ILE A 123 -2.58 8.60 0.83
CA ILE A 123 -1.85 7.68 -0.03
C ILE A 123 -2.37 7.85 -1.46
N THR A 124 -1.48 8.14 -2.42
CA THR A 124 -1.82 8.20 -3.84
C THR A 124 -0.81 7.35 -4.62
N LEU A 125 -1.30 6.31 -5.31
CA LEU A 125 -0.44 5.37 -6.04
C LEU A 125 -0.94 5.16 -7.47
N ASP A 126 0.01 5.12 -8.40
CA ASP A 126 -0.19 4.60 -9.74
C ASP A 126 0.40 3.17 -9.81
N VAL A 127 -0.48 2.17 -9.90
CA VAL A 127 -0.16 0.74 -9.86
C VAL A 127 -0.25 0.19 -11.30
N ALA A 128 0.79 0.44 -12.09
CA ALA A 128 0.81 0.19 -13.52
C ALA A 128 1.59 -1.07 -13.93
N ALA A 129 2.48 -1.59 -13.09
CA ALA A 129 3.21 -2.83 -13.37
C ALA A 129 2.30 -4.06 -13.21
N ASP A 130 2.68 -5.17 -13.86
CA ASP A 130 1.87 -6.39 -13.87
C ASP A 130 2.03 -7.21 -12.58
N ASP A 131 0.95 -7.82 -12.13
CA ASP A 131 0.78 -8.69 -10.95
C ASP A 131 1.29 -8.11 -9.61
N VAL A 132 1.38 -6.80 -9.51
CA VAL A 132 1.76 -6.07 -8.28
C VAL A 132 0.54 -5.62 -7.48
N LYS A 133 0.76 -5.04 -6.31
CA LYS A 133 -0.28 -4.52 -5.42
C LYS A 133 0.03 -3.07 -5.04
N GLY A 134 -1.01 -2.25 -4.95
CA GLY A 134 -0.85 -0.89 -4.46
C GLY A 134 -0.44 -0.88 -2.98
N ILE A 135 -1.24 -1.51 -2.14
CA ILE A 135 -0.95 -1.70 -0.71
C ILE A 135 -1.16 -3.17 -0.37
N LYS A 136 -0.10 -3.83 0.06
CA LYS A 136 -0.11 -5.24 0.47
C LYS A 136 0.35 -5.38 1.91
N CYS A 137 -0.25 -6.31 2.63
CA CYS A 137 0.29 -6.81 3.89
C CYS A 137 0.07 -8.32 4.00
N ASP A 138 0.97 -9.02 4.67
CA ASP A 138 0.90 -10.48 4.82
C ASP A 138 -0.15 -10.93 5.84
N SER A 139 -0.55 -10.03 6.74
CA SER A 139 -1.52 -10.31 7.79
C SER A 139 -2.74 -9.38 7.67
N MET A 140 -3.24 -8.88 8.80
CA MET A 140 -4.41 -8.02 8.87
C MET A 140 -4.11 -6.59 8.45
N MET A 141 -5.04 -5.96 7.72
CA MET A 141 -5.01 -4.52 7.44
C MET A 141 -6.15 -3.81 8.18
N THR A 142 -5.83 -2.72 8.84
CA THR A 142 -6.81 -1.81 9.47
C THR A 142 -6.71 -0.43 8.85
N ILE A 143 -7.83 0.07 8.32
CA ILE A 143 -7.95 1.43 7.77
C ILE A 143 -9.00 2.15 8.61
N SER A 144 -8.55 3.08 9.46
CA SER A 144 -9.42 3.80 10.40
C SER A 144 -9.44 5.32 10.19
N GLY A 145 -8.76 5.81 9.14
CA GLY A 145 -8.74 7.21 8.77
C GLY A 145 -7.95 7.43 7.47
N GLY A 146 -7.78 8.70 7.10
CA GLY A 146 -7.02 9.11 5.94
C GLY A 146 -7.73 8.92 4.59
N SER A 147 -7.01 9.23 3.52
CA SER A 147 -7.47 9.07 2.14
C SER A 147 -6.54 8.18 1.33
N ILE A 148 -7.11 7.26 0.56
CA ILE A 148 -6.40 6.37 -0.34
C ILE A 148 -6.97 6.58 -1.74
N ASP A 149 -6.14 6.99 -2.71
CA ASP A 149 -6.52 7.16 -4.12
C ASP A 149 -5.57 6.33 -4.99
N LEU A 150 -6.10 5.27 -5.64
CA LEU A 150 -5.30 4.33 -6.41
C LEU A 150 -5.79 4.26 -7.86
N THR A 151 -4.85 4.37 -8.80
CA THR A 151 -5.04 3.95 -10.20
C THR A 151 -4.41 2.57 -10.38
N VAL A 152 -5.21 1.57 -10.76
CA VAL A 152 -4.80 0.16 -10.88
C VAL A 152 -4.94 -0.24 -12.34
N SER A 153 -3.87 -0.10 -13.13
CA SER A 153 -3.89 -0.29 -14.59
C SER A 153 -3.09 -1.49 -15.08
N GLY A 154 -2.13 -2.00 -14.30
CA GLY A 154 -1.35 -3.17 -14.65
C GLY A 154 -2.18 -4.46 -14.73
N LEU A 155 -1.71 -5.46 -15.46
CA LEU A 155 -2.39 -6.74 -15.62
C LEU A 155 -2.33 -7.56 -14.31
N GLY A 156 -3.43 -8.17 -13.92
CA GLY A 156 -3.49 -9.03 -12.72
C GLY A 156 -3.27 -8.32 -11.37
N THR A 157 -3.20 -7.00 -11.36
CA THR A 157 -2.87 -6.18 -10.19
C THR A 157 -4.00 -6.08 -9.16
N LYS A 158 -3.67 -5.70 -7.94
CA LYS A 158 -4.65 -5.42 -6.87
C LYS A 158 -4.36 -4.02 -6.28
N GLY A 159 -5.40 -3.23 -6.04
CA GLY A 159 -5.25 -1.95 -5.35
C GLY A 159 -4.85 -2.16 -3.90
N ILE A 160 -5.66 -2.88 -3.14
CA ILE A 160 -5.41 -3.29 -1.75
C ILE A 160 -5.43 -4.82 -1.67
N SER A 161 -4.46 -5.42 -0.96
CA SER A 161 -4.37 -6.86 -0.73
C SER A 161 -4.05 -7.15 0.75
N ALA A 162 -5.00 -7.71 1.49
CA ALA A 162 -4.80 -8.17 2.86
C ALA A 162 -4.59 -9.70 2.88
N GLY A 163 -3.51 -10.14 3.52
CA GLY A 163 -3.13 -11.54 3.62
C GLY A 163 -4.03 -12.37 4.54
N THR A 164 -4.67 -11.71 5.51
CA THR A 164 -5.74 -12.27 6.33
C THR A 164 -6.96 -11.33 6.27
N ASP A 165 -7.32 -10.65 7.34
CA ASP A 165 -8.52 -9.85 7.44
C ASP A 165 -8.31 -8.39 7.05
N LEU A 166 -9.37 -7.73 6.57
CA LEU A 166 -9.44 -6.28 6.37
C LEU A 166 -10.51 -5.69 7.29
N LEU A 167 -10.14 -4.70 8.06
CA LEU A 167 -11.07 -3.86 8.83
C LEU A 167 -11.00 -2.43 8.30
N VAL A 168 -12.12 -1.92 7.79
CA VAL A 168 -12.31 -0.51 7.49
C VAL A 168 -13.35 0.03 8.46
N GLN A 169 -12.98 1.05 9.24
CA GLN A 169 -13.85 1.64 10.26
C GLN A 169 -13.57 3.12 10.45
N THR A 170 -14.53 3.86 10.96
CA THR A 170 -14.28 5.23 11.41
C THR A 170 -13.50 5.19 12.72
N GLY A 171 -12.32 5.81 12.73
CA GLY A 171 -11.48 5.98 13.92
C GLY A 171 -11.79 7.28 14.65
N THR A 172 -10.82 7.78 15.40
CA THR A 172 -10.94 9.06 16.15
C THR A 172 -10.74 10.29 15.28
N ALA A 173 -10.10 10.14 14.12
CA ALA A 173 -9.92 11.18 13.10
C ALA A 173 -11.10 11.18 12.11
N ALA A 174 -10.93 11.84 10.97
CA ALA A 174 -11.92 11.79 9.89
C ALA A 174 -12.12 10.35 9.38
N ALA A 175 -13.36 10.03 8.99
CA ALA A 175 -13.68 8.73 8.41
C ALA A 175 -12.80 8.41 7.19
N PRO A 176 -12.35 7.15 7.01
CA PRO A 176 -11.50 6.79 5.89
C PRO A 176 -12.22 6.95 4.55
N SER A 177 -11.47 7.39 3.55
CA SER A 177 -11.94 7.54 2.16
C SER A 177 -11.04 6.73 1.23
N ILE A 178 -11.61 5.77 0.52
CA ILE A 178 -10.90 4.90 -0.42
C ILE A 178 -11.50 5.08 -1.80
N LYS A 179 -10.69 5.52 -2.76
CA LYS A 179 -11.08 5.70 -4.15
C LYS A 179 -10.14 4.90 -5.04
N MET A 180 -10.70 4.17 -6.01
CA MET A 180 -9.92 3.38 -6.95
C MET A 180 -10.50 3.40 -8.35
N ALA A 181 -9.60 3.52 -9.34
CA ALA A 181 -9.88 3.26 -10.74
C ALA A 181 -9.15 1.96 -11.13
N VAL A 182 -9.89 0.89 -11.44
CA VAL A 182 -9.34 -0.42 -11.82
C VAL A 182 -9.60 -0.64 -13.31
N THR A 183 -8.58 -0.39 -14.12
CA THR A 183 -8.65 -0.51 -15.59
C THR A 183 -7.88 -1.71 -16.13
N GLY A 184 -6.96 -2.28 -15.33
CA GLY A 184 -6.17 -3.45 -15.69
C GLY A 184 -7.03 -4.69 -15.90
N THR A 185 -6.51 -5.63 -16.68
CA THR A 185 -7.18 -6.89 -17.02
C THR A 185 -6.50 -8.08 -16.35
N THR A 186 -6.72 -9.30 -16.84
CA THR A 186 -6.08 -10.49 -16.33
C THR A 186 -4.60 -10.56 -16.74
N TYR A 187 -3.79 -11.21 -15.92
CA TYR A 187 -2.42 -11.57 -16.19
C TYR A 187 -2.26 -13.09 -16.15
N MET A 188 -1.60 -13.65 -17.15
CA MET A 188 -1.24 -15.05 -17.21
C MET A 188 0.28 -15.15 -17.18
N PRO A 189 0.91 -15.46 -16.03
CA PRO A 189 2.35 -15.75 -16.01
C PRO A 189 2.70 -16.95 -16.90
N GLY A 190 3.87 -16.98 -17.52
CA GLY A 190 4.28 -17.88 -18.59
C GLY A 190 3.80 -19.33 -18.50
N ASP A 191 4.03 -20.00 -17.40
CA ASP A 191 3.67 -21.41 -17.14
C ASP A 191 2.50 -21.58 -16.17
N ALA A 192 1.81 -20.48 -15.78
CA ALA A 192 0.70 -20.57 -14.85
C ALA A 192 -0.54 -21.19 -15.50
N THR A 193 -1.21 -22.04 -14.76
CA THR A 193 -2.51 -22.63 -15.14
C THR A 193 -3.69 -21.75 -14.77
N LEU A 194 -3.49 -20.74 -13.94
CA LEU A 194 -4.53 -19.85 -13.43
C LEU A 194 -4.21 -18.38 -13.69
N GLU A 195 -5.22 -17.67 -14.19
CA GLU A 195 -5.15 -16.22 -14.39
C GLU A 195 -5.09 -15.46 -13.05
N SER A 196 -4.12 -14.54 -12.90
CA SER A 196 -4.20 -13.46 -11.92
C SER A 196 -5.18 -12.40 -12.42
N LYS A 197 -6.19 -12.05 -11.64
CA LYS A 197 -7.25 -11.11 -12.05
C LYS A 197 -7.10 -9.79 -11.32
N CYS A 198 -7.35 -8.68 -12.01
CA CYS A 198 -7.38 -7.36 -11.37
C CYS A 198 -8.48 -7.24 -10.32
N ARG A 199 -8.15 -6.58 -9.21
CA ARG A 199 -9.04 -6.32 -8.08
C ARG A 199 -8.81 -4.90 -7.55
N GLY A 200 -9.87 -4.19 -7.19
CA GLY A 200 -9.73 -3.03 -6.34
C GLY A 200 -9.24 -3.46 -4.95
N ILE A 201 -10.01 -4.30 -4.28
CA ILE A 201 -9.68 -4.85 -2.96
C ILE A 201 -9.70 -6.39 -3.03
N LYS A 202 -8.62 -7.03 -2.55
CA LYS A 202 -8.53 -8.48 -2.33
C LYS A 202 -8.29 -8.75 -0.85
N VAL A 203 -9.14 -9.59 -0.25
CA VAL A 203 -8.99 -10.03 1.14
C VAL A 203 -9.00 -11.55 1.17
N LYS A 204 -7.98 -12.17 1.76
CA LYS A 204 -7.90 -13.64 1.89
C LYS A 204 -8.74 -14.17 3.06
N GLY A 205 -8.90 -13.38 4.11
CA GLY A 205 -9.77 -13.69 5.25
C GLY A 205 -11.08 -12.94 5.19
N ASN A 206 -11.50 -12.37 6.32
CA ASN A 206 -12.75 -11.65 6.47
C ASN A 206 -12.60 -10.16 6.16
N PHE A 207 -13.65 -9.56 5.61
CA PHE A 207 -13.72 -8.11 5.41
C PHE A 207 -14.85 -7.53 6.27
N THR A 208 -14.50 -6.72 7.27
CA THR A 208 -15.46 -5.94 8.06
C THR A 208 -15.40 -4.48 7.64
N PHE A 209 -16.55 -3.95 7.18
CA PHE A 209 -16.72 -2.55 6.87
C PHE A 209 -17.65 -1.89 7.90
N ASN A 210 -17.08 -1.00 8.72
CA ASN A 210 -17.74 -0.33 9.85
C ASN A 210 -17.52 1.19 9.82
N GLY A 211 -17.73 1.80 8.67
CA GLY A 211 -17.63 3.26 8.49
C GLY A 211 -16.64 3.68 7.41
N GLY A 212 -16.78 4.92 6.98
CA GLY A 212 -16.00 5.49 5.88
C GLY A 212 -16.68 5.42 4.53
N ASN A 213 -15.92 5.70 3.48
CA ASN A 213 -16.39 5.72 2.10
C ASN A 213 -15.46 4.90 1.20
N ILE A 214 -16.02 3.97 0.45
CA ILE A 214 -15.31 3.23 -0.60
C ILE A 214 -15.97 3.50 -1.94
N ASN A 215 -15.21 4.01 -2.91
CA ASN A 215 -15.63 4.24 -4.29
C ASN A 215 -14.66 3.51 -5.24
N ILE A 216 -15.14 2.49 -5.93
CA ILE A 216 -14.35 1.71 -6.87
C ILE A 216 -15.03 1.67 -8.23
N SER A 217 -14.32 2.13 -9.28
CA SER A 217 -14.72 1.94 -10.67
C SER A 217 -13.83 0.86 -11.28
N ALA A 218 -14.43 -0.28 -11.66
CA ALA A 218 -13.72 -1.41 -12.26
C ALA A 218 -14.23 -1.61 -13.71
N THR A 219 -13.39 -1.26 -14.68
CA THR A 219 -13.73 -1.30 -16.11
C THR A 219 -12.88 -2.29 -16.92
N GLY A 220 -11.75 -2.76 -16.36
CA GLY A 220 -10.90 -3.74 -17.01
C GLY A 220 -11.59 -5.09 -17.19
N LYS A 221 -11.30 -5.79 -18.29
CA LYS A 221 -11.86 -7.12 -18.59
C LYS A 221 -11.62 -8.09 -17.42
N LYS A 222 -12.67 -8.80 -16.98
CA LYS A 222 -12.68 -9.73 -15.84
C LYS A 222 -12.23 -9.12 -14.50
N SER A 223 -12.09 -7.79 -14.39
CA SER A 223 -11.76 -7.13 -13.13
C SER A 223 -12.91 -7.22 -12.12
N LYS A 224 -12.58 -7.04 -10.83
CA LYS A 224 -13.57 -6.97 -9.75
C LYS A 224 -13.27 -5.76 -8.86
N ALA A 225 -14.31 -5.13 -8.34
CA ALA A 225 -14.15 -4.08 -7.35
C ALA A 225 -13.62 -4.66 -6.02
N ILE A 226 -14.30 -5.65 -5.47
CA ILE A 226 -13.96 -6.29 -4.19
C ILE A 226 -14.02 -7.80 -4.34
N SER A 227 -13.06 -8.50 -3.73
CA SER A 227 -12.98 -9.97 -3.67
C SER A 227 -12.58 -10.40 -2.26
N VAL A 228 -13.45 -11.12 -1.59
CA VAL A 228 -13.24 -11.64 -0.22
C VAL A 228 -13.32 -13.16 -0.26
N ASP A 229 -12.36 -13.87 0.33
CA ASP A 229 -12.38 -15.32 0.40
C ASP A 229 -13.12 -15.83 1.65
N GLY A 230 -13.17 -15.00 2.71
CA GLY A 230 -13.91 -15.29 3.94
C GLY A 230 -15.27 -14.57 3.99
N ILE A 231 -15.65 -14.11 5.18
CA ILE A 231 -16.93 -13.46 5.46
C ILE A 231 -16.83 -11.96 5.20
N TYR A 232 -17.81 -11.42 4.46
CA TYR A 232 -18.00 -9.98 4.34
C TYR A 232 -19.07 -9.51 5.34
N THR A 233 -18.70 -8.54 6.20
CA THR A 233 -19.60 -7.95 7.18
C THR A 233 -19.70 -6.44 6.94
N TYR A 234 -20.89 -5.97 6.57
CA TYR A 234 -21.22 -4.55 6.48
C TYR A 234 -21.96 -4.11 7.76
N LYS A 235 -21.47 -3.02 8.39
CA LYS A 235 -22.10 -2.43 9.59
C LYS A 235 -22.56 -1.01 9.35
N SER A 236 -21.74 -0.16 8.74
CA SER A 236 -22.06 1.26 8.50
C SER A 236 -21.13 1.85 7.42
N GLY A 237 -21.43 3.06 6.93
CA GLY A 237 -20.64 3.79 5.94
C GLY A 237 -21.22 3.70 4.54
N SER A 238 -20.41 4.00 3.51
CA SER A 238 -20.85 3.98 2.11
C SER A 238 -19.87 3.18 1.24
N ILE A 239 -20.40 2.24 0.46
CA ILE A 239 -19.66 1.52 -0.57
C ILE A 239 -20.36 1.72 -1.91
N ASN A 240 -19.65 2.32 -2.86
CA ASN A 240 -20.08 2.50 -4.22
C ASN A 240 -19.10 1.79 -5.17
N CYS A 241 -19.55 0.68 -5.75
CA CYS A 241 -18.78 -0.10 -6.71
C CYS A 241 -19.48 -0.11 -8.07
N LYS A 242 -18.87 0.58 -9.04
CA LYS A 242 -19.30 0.52 -10.44
C LYS A 242 -18.42 -0.47 -11.19
N VAL A 243 -19.02 -1.56 -11.68
CA VAL A 243 -18.31 -2.59 -12.46
C VAL A 243 -18.89 -2.63 -13.85
N ASN A 244 -18.12 -2.19 -14.85
CA ASN A 244 -18.45 -2.25 -16.27
C ASN A 244 -17.52 -3.20 -17.02
N ALA A 245 -16.96 -4.19 -16.31
CA ALA A 245 -16.03 -5.17 -16.87
C ALA A 245 -16.76 -6.14 -17.80
N SER A 246 -16.31 -6.27 -19.05
CA SER A 246 -16.80 -7.33 -19.93
C SER A 246 -16.20 -8.69 -19.56
N ASN A 247 -16.95 -9.77 -19.81
CA ASN A 247 -16.47 -11.14 -19.65
C ASN A 247 -16.01 -11.77 -20.97
N THR A 248 -16.19 -11.05 -22.05
CA THR A 248 -15.86 -11.49 -23.43
C THR A 248 -14.56 -10.89 -23.92
#